data_ce6b58339fc9fa7e514fcfc006cba23c
#
_entry.id   ce6b58339fc9fa7e514fcfc006cba23c
#
_cell.length_a   1.000
_cell.length_b   1.000
_cell.length_c   1.000
_cell.angle_alpha   90.00
_cell.angle_beta   90.00
_cell.angle_gamma   90.00
#
_symmetry.space_group_name_H-M   'P 1'
#
loop_
_entity.id
_entity.type
_entity.pdbx_description
1 polymer ?
#
loop_
_entity_poly.entity_id
_entity_poly.type
_entity_poly.pdbx_seq_one_letter_code
_entity_poly.pdbx_strand_id
1 'polypeptide(L)'
;MELAVKWLSLLHEPDAIIEIRSIDPKPTVSGYFRADSPRIAAELAKYPNRTFYQSLNPVKSACYARAQHERLVERPKETTSDNDIIGFQWILIDADPVRPSGVSASAEEKKAAHAVAGKTMKRLMATGFSEPIVA
;
A
#
# COMPACT_ATOMS: atom_id res chain seq x y z
N MET A 1 -7.05 -10.58 -8.82
CA MET A 1 -6.77 -9.35 -9.58
C MET A 1 -7.85 -8.29 -9.37
N GLU A 2 -9.11 -8.61 -9.44
CA GLU A 2 -10.25 -7.71 -9.18
C GLU A 2 -10.21 -7.07 -7.77
N LEU A 3 -9.85 -7.83 -6.75
CA LEU A 3 -9.67 -7.32 -5.39
C LEU A 3 -8.59 -6.23 -5.27
N ALA A 4 -7.46 -6.38 -5.96
CA ALA A 4 -6.38 -5.38 -5.90
C ALA A 4 -6.81 -4.03 -6.48
N VAL A 5 -7.53 -4.05 -7.60
CA VAL A 5 -8.09 -2.82 -8.22
C VAL A 5 -9.14 -2.17 -7.31
N LYS A 6 -9.96 -2.98 -6.63
CA LYS A 6 -10.96 -2.48 -5.68
C LYS A 6 -10.32 -1.77 -4.48
N TRP A 7 -9.19 -2.27 -3.96
CA TRP A 7 -8.45 -1.60 -2.88
C TRP A 7 -7.89 -0.25 -3.31
N LEU A 8 -7.41 -0.14 -4.56
CA LEU A 8 -6.92 1.13 -5.09
C LEU A 8 -8.01 2.20 -5.12
N SER A 9 -9.20 1.85 -5.61
CA SER A 9 -10.33 2.79 -5.66
C SER A 9 -10.90 3.15 -4.28
N LEU A 10 -10.62 2.36 -3.26
CA LEU A 10 -11.00 2.67 -1.88
C LEU A 10 -10.04 3.64 -1.21
N LEU A 11 -8.75 3.57 -1.55
CA LEU A 11 -7.69 4.32 -0.89
C LEU A 11 -7.33 5.62 -1.61
N HIS A 12 -7.60 5.72 -2.91
CA HIS A 12 -7.12 6.83 -3.72
C HIS A 12 -8.20 7.41 -4.61
N GLU A 13 -8.11 8.71 -4.83
CA GLU A 13 -8.87 9.37 -5.90
C GLU A 13 -8.40 8.83 -7.27
N PRO A 14 -9.29 8.76 -8.27
CA PRO A 14 -9.01 8.11 -9.56
C PRO A 14 -7.74 8.60 -10.25
N ASP A 15 -7.47 9.89 -10.23
CA ASP A 15 -6.34 10.53 -10.90
C ASP A 15 -5.08 10.63 -10.02
N ALA A 16 -5.14 10.17 -8.77
CA ALA A 16 -4.01 10.16 -7.87
C ALA A 16 -2.85 9.32 -8.46
N ILE A 17 -1.64 9.85 -8.40
CA ILE A 17 -0.45 9.09 -8.80
C ILE A 17 0.01 8.25 -7.61
N ILE A 18 0.18 6.96 -7.88
CA ILE A 18 0.66 5.97 -6.92
C ILE A 18 1.87 5.23 -7.49
N GLU A 19 2.74 4.76 -6.61
CA GLU A 19 3.75 3.79 -6.98
C GLU A 19 3.26 2.38 -6.66
N ILE A 20 3.47 1.46 -7.59
CA ILE A 20 3.33 0.02 -7.36
C ILE A 20 4.72 -0.58 -7.44
N ARG A 21 5.13 -1.30 -6.37
CA ARG A 21 6.50 -1.80 -6.21
C ARG A 21 6.51 -3.24 -5.70
N SER A 22 7.42 -4.05 -6.25
CA SER A 22 7.82 -5.35 -5.71
C SER A 22 9.30 -5.32 -5.37
N ILE A 23 9.63 -5.72 -4.15
CA ILE A 23 11.01 -5.73 -3.64
C ILE A 23 11.62 -7.11 -3.79
N ASP A 24 10.85 -8.16 -3.51
CA ASP A 24 11.27 -9.55 -3.62
C ASP A 24 10.34 -10.35 -4.53
N PRO A 25 10.86 -11.34 -5.28
CA PRO A 25 12.30 -11.61 -5.47
C PRO A 25 12.98 -10.47 -6.24
N LYS A 26 14.30 -10.30 -6.03
CA LYS A 26 15.09 -9.33 -6.81
C LYS A 26 15.15 -9.69 -8.30
N PRO A 27 15.32 -8.72 -9.19
CA PRO A 27 15.48 -7.27 -8.94
C PRO A 27 14.19 -6.60 -8.52
N THR A 28 14.28 -5.43 -7.88
CA THR A 28 13.11 -4.56 -7.62
C THR A 28 12.41 -4.25 -8.93
N VAL A 29 11.09 -4.30 -8.89
CA VAL A 29 10.21 -3.89 -9.99
C VAL A 29 9.34 -2.76 -9.46
N SER A 30 9.25 -1.65 -10.19
CA SER A 30 8.41 -0.53 -9.79
C SER A 30 7.86 0.23 -10.99
N GLY A 31 6.73 0.89 -10.80
CA GLY A 31 6.14 1.78 -11.78
C GLY A 31 5.13 2.73 -11.15
N TYR A 32 4.85 3.81 -11.87
CA TYR A 32 3.91 4.84 -11.43
C TYR A 32 2.66 4.79 -12.29
N PHE A 33 1.51 4.84 -11.64
CA PHE A 33 0.20 4.70 -12.25
C PHE A 33 -0.76 5.75 -11.73
N ARG A 34 -1.78 6.08 -12.51
CA ARG A 34 -3.00 6.63 -11.93
C ARG A 34 -3.72 5.51 -11.19
N ALA A 35 -4.35 5.83 -10.07
CA ALA A 35 -5.02 4.82 -9.25
C ALA A 35 -6.16 4.10 -9.97
N ASP A 36 -6.80 4.74 -10.94
CA ASP A 36 -7.87 4.17 -11.78
C ASP A 36 -7.36 3.56 -13.10
N SER A 37 -6.04 3.48 -13.30
CA SER A 37 -5.49 3.02 -14.56
C SER A 37 -5.91 1.58 -14.91
N PRO A 38 -6.54 1.37 -16.08
CA PRO A 38 -6.89 0.03 -16.54
C PRO A 38 -5.66 -0.85 -16.84
N ARG A 39 -4.48 -0.25 -16.92
CA ARG A 39 -3.22 -0.97 -17.20
C ARG A 39 -2.67 -1.72 -16.00
N ILE A 40 -3.04 -1.35 -14.78
CA ILE A 40 -2.48 -1.94 -13.55
C ILE A 40 -2.61 -3.47 -13.58
N ALA A 41 -3.80 -3.99 -13.85
CA ALA A 41 -4.04 -5.45 -13.87
C ALA A 41 -3.14 -6.17 -14.88
N ALA A 42 -3.00 -5.61 -16.07
CA ALA A 42 -2.17 -6.19 -17.14
C ALA A 42 -0.67 -6.14 -16.80
N GLU A 43 -0.23 -5.06 -16.17
CA GLU A 43 1.18 -4.92 -15.74
C GLU A 43 1.52 -5.89 -14.60
N LEU A 44 0.65 -6.04 -13.60
CA LEU A 44 0.82 -7.01 -12.52
C LEU A 44 0.84 -8.46 -13.03
N ALA A 45 0.02 -8.77 -14.03
CA ALA A 45 -0.06 -10.11 -14.62
C ALA A 45 1.26 -10.58 -15.28
N LYS A 46 2.17 -9.66 -15.64
CA LYS A 46 3.49 -10.00 -16.17
C LYS A 46 4.41 -10.64 -15.13
N TYR A 47 4.07 -10.51 -13.84
CA TYR A 47 4.89 -10.95 -12.72
C TYR A 47 4.09 -11.82 -11.74
N PRO A 48 3.61 -13.02 -12.16
CA PRO A 48 2.64 -13.82 -11.39
C PRO A 48 3.18 -14.32 -10.04
N ASN A 49 4.51 -14.36 -9.87
CA ASN A 49 5.16 -14.88 -8.66
C ASN A 49 5.72 -13.77 -7.75
N ARG A 50 5.22 -12.52 -7.89
CA ARG A 50 5.67 -11.39 -7.09
C ARG A 50 4.55 -10.85 -6.21
N THR A 51 4.93 -10.47 -5.00
CA THR A 51 4.09 -9.64 -4.14
C THR A 51 4.32 -8.17 -4.49
N PHE A 52 3.25 -7.44 -4.69
CA PHE A 52 3.28 -6.02 -4.96
C PHE A 52 2.72 -5.23 -3.79
N TYR A 53 3.36 -4.12 -3.53
CA TYR A 53 2.96 -3.10 -2.57
C TYR A 53 2.61 -1.84 -3.33
N GLN A 54 1.75 -1.02 -2.76
CA GLN A 54 1.43 0.30 -3.30
C GLN A 54 1.81 1.39 -2.29
N SER A 55 2.09 2.59 -2.76
CA SER A 55 2.19 3.74 -1.87
C SER A 55 0.84 3.99 -1.22
N LEU A 56 0.82 4.10 0.12
CA LEU A 56 -0.42 4.32 0.87
C LEU A 56 -1.00 5.71 0.60
N ASN A 57 -0.13 6.68 0.38
CA ASN A 57 -0.50 8.06 0.10
C ASN A 57 -0.08 8.45 -1.33
N PRO A 58 -0.78 9.40 -1.97
CA PRO A 58 -0.46 9.81 -3.32
C PRO A 58 0.92 10.49 -3.40
N VAL A 59 1.60 10.27 -4.51
CA VAL A 59 2.91 10.84 -4.78
C VAL A 59 2.80 12.05 -5.71
N LYS A 60 3.85 12.89 -5.72
CA LYS A 60 3.92 14.05 -6.62
C LYS A 60 3.77 13.63 -8.08
N SER A 61 3.08 14.43 -8.86
CA SER A 61 2.87 14.17 -10.29
C SER A 61 4.18 14.04 -11.08
N ALA A 62 5.24 14.70 -10.66
CA ALA A 62 6.56 14.56 -11.25
C ALA A 62 7.11 13.12 -11.19
N CYS A 63 6.70 12.31 -10.21
CA CYS A 63 7.10 10.91 -10.11
C CYS A 63 6.58 10.08 -11.28
N TYR A 64 5.44 10.46 -11.87
CA TYR A 64 4.86 9.77 -13.03
C TYR A 64 5.79 9.75 -14.25
N ALA A 65 6.72 10.69 -14.35
CA ALA A 65 7.70 10.77 -15.42
C ALA A 65 9.01 9.98 -15.16
N ARG A 66 9.18 9.41 -13.96
CA ARG A 66 10.40 8.66 -13.58
C ARG A 66 10.54 7.32 -14.27
N ALA A 67 9.43 6.73 -14.66
CA ALA A 67 9.37 5.46 -15.40
C ALA A 67 8.59 5.65 -16.69
N GLN A 68 8.56 4.60 -17.53
CA GLN A 68 7.61 4.59 -18.65
C GLN A 68 6.19 4.69 -18.10
N HIS A 69 5.40 5.60 -18.63
CA HIS A 69 4.04 5.87 -18.18
C HIS A 69 3.23 4.59 -18.01
N GLU A 70 2.76 4.34 -16.79
CA GLU A 70 1.91 3.20 -16.44
C GLU A 70 2.48 1.83 -16.85
N ARG A 71 3.78 1.64 -16.59
CA ARG A 71 4.48 0.38 -16.77
C ARG A 71 5.34 0.04 -15.57
N LEU A 72 5.38 -1.24 -15.27
CA LEU A 72 6.34 -1.79 -14.33
C LEU A 72 7.68 -1.99 -15.04
N VAL A 73 8.75 -1.50 -14.44
CA VAL A 73 10.12 -1.65 -14.93
C VAL A 73 11.00 -2.32 -13.89
N GLU A 74 11.88 -3.19 -14.35
CA GLU A 74 12.89 -3.80 -13.49
C GLU A 74 14.06 -2.83 -13.27
N ARG A 75 14.65 -2.90 -12.09
CA ARG A 75 15.80 -2.06 -11.69
C ARG A 75 15.54 -0.57 -11.96
N PRO A 76 14.44 -0.01 -11.42
CA PRO A 76 14.13 1.41 -11.59
C PRO A 76 15.31 2.25 -11.07
N LYS A 77 15.61 3.35 -11.77
CA LYS A 77 16.67 4.29 -11.33
C LYS A 77 16.32 4.94 -10.01
N GLU A 78 15.05 5.28 -9.84
CA GLU A 78 14.51 5.94 -8.65
C GLU A 78 13.17 5.32 -8.30
N THR A 79 12.91 5.26 -6.99
CA THR A 79 11.62 4.86 -6.42
C THR A 79 11.13 5.99 -5.52
N THR A 80 9.87 5.91 -5.07
CA THR A 80 9.30 6.91 -4.15
C THR A 80 10.09 6.98 -2.85
N SER A 81 10.41 8.19 -2.45
CA SER A 81 10.93 8.56 -1.14
C SER A 81 9.89 9.35 -0.35
N ASP A 82 10.15 9.61 0.94
CA ASP A 82 9.24 10.38 1.79
C ASP A 82 8.99 11.80 1.24
N ASN A 83 10.00 12.39 0.59
CA ASN A 83 9.88 13.71 -0.03
C ASN A 83 8.95 13.73 -1.25
N ASP A 84 8.60 12.58 -1.79
CA ASP A 84 7.71 12.48 -2.95
C ASP A 84 6.24 12.41 -2.56
N ILE A 85 5.94 12.16 -1.29
CA ILE A 85 4.57 12.11 -0.79
C ILE A 85 3.99 13.54 -0.73
N ILE A 86 2.79 13.73 -1.31
CA ILE A 86 2.14 15.04 -1.35
C ILE A 86 1.60 15.43 0.02
N GLY A 87 1.06 14.45 0.75
CA GLY A 87 0.46 14.63 2.06
C GLY A 87 -0.09 13.32 2.60
N PHE A 88 -0.44 13.29 3.87
CA PHE A 88 -0.97 12.11 4.53
C PHE A 88 -2.50 12.12 4.46
N GLN A 89 -3.06 11.35 3.54
CA GLN A 89 -4.50 11.05 3.46
C GLN A 89 -4.83 9.86 4.37
N TRP A 90 -3.90 8.94 4.50
CA TRP A 90 -4.02 7.71 5.27
C TRP A 90 -2.88 7.53 6.23
N ILE A 91 -3.17 6.98 7.40
CA ILE A 91 -2.18 6.54 8.38
C ILE A 91 -2.38 5.03 8.57
N LEU A 92 -1.32 4.25 8.32
CA LEU A 92 -1.32 2.83 8.60
C LEU A 92 -1.12 2.60 10.09
N ILE A 93 -2.02 1.81 10.69
CA ILE A 93 -1.89 1.34 12.06
C ILE A 93 -1.85 -0.18 12.00
N ASP A 94 -0.68 -0.74 12.32
CA ASP A 94 -0.48 -2.17 12.40
C ASP A 94 -0.45 -2.60 13.86
N ALA A 95 -1.30 -3.56 14.21
CA ALA A 95 -1.41 -4.10 15.57
C ALA A 95 -0.96 -5.56 15.58
N ASP A 96 0.35 -5.74 15.63
CA ASP A 96 0.96 -7.06 15.65
C ASP A 96 0.77 -7.76 17.02
N PRO A 97 0.45 -9.07 17.02
CA PRO A 97 0.50 -9.89 18.23
C PRO A 97 1.91 -9.93 18.83
N VAL A 98 2.02 -9.79 20.14
CA VAL A 98 3.31 -9.93 20.85
C VAL A 98 3.70 -11.41 20.86
N ARG A 99 4.73 -11.77 20.10
CA ARG A 99 5.19 -13.14 19.94
C ARG A 99 6.68 -13.20 19.57
N PRO A 100 7.37 -14.33 19.81
CA PRO A 100 8.73 -14.53 19.33
C PRO A 100 8.80 -14.48 17.78
N SER A 101 9.92 -13.97 17.26
CA SER A 101 10.15 -13.91 15.82
C SER A 101 10.12 -15.33 15.20
N GLY A 102 9.47 -15.45 14.03
CA GLY A 102 9.37 -16.72 13.29
C GLY A 102 8.33 -17.70 13.83
N VAL A 103 7.58 -17.34 14.87
CA VAL A 103 6.50 -18.18 15.43
C VAL A 103 5.14 -17.63 15.03
N SER A 104 4.21 -18.48 14.62
CA SER A 104 2.83 -18.08 14.33
C SER A 104 2.11 -17.68 15.62
N ALA A 105 1.33 -16.60 15.57
CA ALA A 105 0.57 -16.13 16.73
C ALA A 105 -0.55 -17.11 17.09
N SER A 106 -0.73 -17.34 18.40
CA SER A 106 -1.87 -18.06 18.96
C SER A 106 -3.18 -17.29 18.80
N ALA A 107 -4.30 -17.95 19.04
CA ALA A 107 -5.62 -17.31 19.00
C ALA A 107 -5.75 -16.21 20.06
N GLU A 108 -5.21 -16.41 21.25
CA GLU A 108 -5.21 -15.47 22.36
C GLU A 108 -4.39 -14.22 22.03
N GLU A 109 -3.19 -14.40 21.46
CA GLU A 109 -2.32 -13.30 21.03
C GLU A 109 -2.97 -12.46 19.92
N LYS A 110 -3.61 -13.09 18.95
CA LYS A 110 -4.39 -12.40 17.91
C LYS A 110 -5.56 -11.63 18.52
N LYS A 111 -6.30 -12.23 19.45
CA LYS A 111 -7.40 -11.57 20.14
C LYS A 111 -6.93 -10.35 20.93
N ALA A 112 -5.77 -10.44 21.58
CA ALA A 112 -5.18 -9.31 22.28
C ALA A 112 -4.79 -8.17 21.33
N ALA A 113 -4.18 -8.47 20.18
CA ALA A 113 -3.85 -7.49 19.16
C ALA A 113 -5.11 -6.81 18.60
N HIS A 114 -6.16 -7.55 18.29
CA HIS A 114 -7.45 -6.99 17.87
C HIS A 114 -8.08 -6.08 18.94
N ALA A 115 -7.96 -6.42 20.22
CA ALA A 115 -8.45 -5.57 21.30
C ALA A 115 -7.70 -4.24 21.38
N VAL A 116 -6.37 -4.25 21.15
CA VAL A 116 -5.55 -3.04 21.07
C VAL A 116 -5.96 -2.20 19.86
N ALA A 117 -6.07 -2.80 18.68
CA ALA A 117 -6.55 -2.12 17.49
C ALA A 117 -7.89 -1.44 17.71
N GLY A 118 -8.87 -2.15 18.28
CA GLY A 118 -10.19 -1.59 18.59
C GLY A 118 -10.17 -0.41 19.56
N LYS A 119 -9.29 -0.43 20.57
CA LYS A 119 -9.10 0.72 21.50
C LYS A 119 -8.48 1.91 20.76
N THR A 120 -7.49 1.66 19.94
CA THR A 120 -6.82 2.70 19.14
C THR A 120 -7.80 3.38 18.18
N MET A 121 -8.59 2.59 17.46
CA MET A 121 -9.64 3.08 16.57
C MET A 121 -10.60 4.02 17.31
N LYS A 122 -11.17 3.57 18.44
CA LYS A 122 -12.11 4.38 19.25
C LYS A 122 -11.48 5.69 19.70
N ARG A 123 -10.21 5.68 20.08
CA ARG A 123 -9.49 6.88 20.52
C ARG A 123 -9.27 7.86 19.37
N LEU A 124 -8.87 7.36 18.21
CA LEU A 124 -8.68 8.21 17.02
C LEU A 124 -10.00 8.84 16.57
N MET A 125 -11.07 8.07 16.48
CA MET A 125 -12.40 8.60 16.13
C MET A 125 -12.86 9.67 17.14
N ALA A 126 -12.59 9.48 18.42
CA ALA A 126 -12.90 10.48 19.45
C ALA A 126 -12.09 11.77 19.32
N THR A 127 -10.96 11.75 18.60
CA THR A 127 -10.13 12.93 18.30
C THR A 127 -10.40 13.54 16.92
N GLY A 128 -11.42 13.05 16.21
CA GLY A 128 -11.87 13.63 14.93
C GLY A 128 -11.37 12.92 13.68
N PHE A 129 -10.70 11.77 13.82
CA PHE A 129 -10.42 10.93 12.66
C PHE A 129 -11.70 10.27 12.12
N SER A 130 -11.78 10.09 10.81
CA SER A 130 -12.85 9.34 10.16
C SER A 130 -12.85 7.86 10.56
N GLU A 131 -13.92 7.16 10.23
CA GLU A 131 -14.01 5.72 10.44
C GLU A 131 -12.87 5.00 9.69
N PRO A 132 -12.14 4.10 10.36
CA PRO A 132 -11.01 3.41 9.74
C PRO A 132 -11.46 2.30 8.80
N ILE A 133 -10.64 2.04 7.79
CA ILE A 133 -10.73 0.82 6.99
C ILE A 133 -9.98 -0.28 7.74
N VAL A 134 -10.62 -1.42 7.95
CA VAL A 134 -10.05 -2.59 8.63
C VAL A 134 -9.86 -3.70 7.59
N ALA A 135 -8.66 -4.25 7.50
CA ALA A 135 -8.27 -5.32 6.58
C ALA A 135 -7.79 -6.58 7.33
#